data_342f50ba2c2ca9249374fd97eebd1a22
#
_entry.id   342f50ba2c2ca9249374fd97eebd1a22
#
_cell.length_a   1.000
_cell.length_b   1.000
_cell.length_c   1.000
_cell.angle_alpha   90.00
_cell.angle_beta   90.00
_cell.angle_gamma   90.00
#
_symmetry.space_group_name_H-M   'P 1'
#
loop_
_entity.id
_entity.type
_entity.pdbx_description
1 polymer ?
#
loop_
_entity_poly.entity_id
_entity_poly.type
_entity_poly.pdbx_seq_one_letter_code
_entity_poly.pdbx_strand_id
1 'polypeptide(L)'
;MKSFLITILVSLAFIQATAQVPGKVPSSWAKEIAHTVMTRYPSALTIPFKPWCYPQGYFLMGLDKLWRSTGDRKYYDYMMNWANEVVRPDGSLVYFKGRSMDDMMAGSVIVWAYQQTKEEKFRKAADIIRKSYDDYPRTSDGVFWHGRGTVGQIWVDGVFMGQNTDTTLAIRIIASMKLPVS
;
A
#
# COMPACT_ATOMS: atom_id res chain seq x y z
N MET A 1 -59.52 -37.50 -27.30
CA MET A 1 -58.08 -37.47 -27.38
C MET A 1 -57.62 -36.29 -26.55
N LYS A 2 -57.16 -36.52 -25.32
CA LYS A 2 -56.73 -35.48 -24.37
C LYS A 2 -55.20 -35.44 -24.46
N SER A 3 -54.67 -34.33 -24.99
CA SER A 3 -53.24 -34.09 -25.05
C SER A 3 -52.76 -33.72 -23.63
N PHE A 4 -51.91 -34.57 -23.09
CA PHE A 4 -51.17 -34.27 -21.86
C PHE A 4 -49.96 -33.41 -22.26
N LEU A 5 -50.03 -32.11 -21.96
CA LEU A 5 -48.86 -31.25 -21.96
C LEU A 5 -48.08 -31.51 -20.67
N ILE A 6 -47.01 -32.24 -20.77
CA ILE A 6 -46.01 -32.36 -19.67
C ILE A 6 -45.16 -31.11 -19.71
N THR A 7 -45.50 -30.14 -18.84
CA THR A 7 -44.63 -29.00 -18.58
C THR A 7 -43.51 -29.48 -17.67
N ILE A 8 -42.34 -29.75 -18.27
CA ILE A 8 -41.11 -29.97 -17.51
C ILE A 8 -40.67 -28.61 -16.97
N LEU A 9 -41.05 -28.36 -15.72
CA LEU A 9 -40.40 -27.27 -14.95
C LEU A 9 -38.96 -27.71 -14.68
N VAL A 10 -38.06 -27.29 -15.57
CA VAL A 10 -36.63 -27.32 -15.29
C VAL A 10 -36.40 -26.24 -14.23
N SER A 11 -36.49 -26.64 -12.95
CA SER A 11 -35.96 -25.85 -11.85
C SER A 11 -34.45 -25.74 -12.07
N LEU A 12 -34.01 -24.67 -12.72
CA LEU A 12 -32.63 -24.23 -12.65
C LEU A 12 -32.39 -23.85 -11.18
N ALA A 13 -32.07 -24.84 -10.36
CA ALA A 13 -31.36 -24.61 -9.14
C ALA A 13 -30.03 -23.98 -9.57
N PHE A 14 -29.99 -22.67 -9.60
CA PHE A 14 -28.72 -21.95 -9.53
C PHE A 14 -28.11 -22.41 -8.20
N ILE A 15 -27.29 -23.46 -8.27
CA ILE A 15 -26.28 -23.71 -7.27
C ILE A 15 -25.37 -22.48 -7.40
N GLN A 16 -25.69 -21.44 -6.66
CA GLN A 16 -24.69 -20.47 -6.30
C GLN A 16 -23.65 -21.29 -5.54
N ALA A 17 -22.65 -21.76 -6.25
CA ALA A 17 -21.39 -22.11 -5.66
C ALA A 17 -20.86 -20.78 -5.11
N THR A 18 -21.42 -20.33 -4.00
CA THR A 18 -20.70 -19.50 -3.08
C THR A 18 -19.49 -20.38 -2.76
N ALA A 19 -18.36 -20.08 -3.40
CA ALA A 19 -17.09 -20.51 -2.85
C ALA A 19 -17.17 -20.02 -1.40
N GLN A 20 -17.56 -20.92 -0.50
CA GLN A 20 -17.42 -20.70 0.92
C GLN A 20 -15.92 -20.59 1.11
N VAL A 21 -15.43 -19.37 0.98
CA VAL A 21 -14.20 -19.00 1.65
C VAL A 21 -14.44 -19.39 3.09
N PRO A 22 -13.72 -20.38 3.62
CA PRO A 22 -13.98 -20.91 4.96
C PRO A 22 -14.09 -19.74 5.91
N GLY A 23 -15.24 -19.60 6.58
CA GLY A 23 -15.58 -18.42 7.33
C GLY A 23 -14.53 -18.07 8.39
N LYS A 24 -14.27 -16.79 8.62
CA LYS A 24 -13.35 -16.19 9.60
C LYS A 24 -11.85 -16.45 9.42
N VAL A 25 -11.44 -17.06 8.35
CA VAL A 25 -10.04 -17.34 8.07
C VAL A 25 -9.21 -16.09 7.73
N PRO A 26 -9.71 -15.00 7.08
CA PRO A 26 -8.84 -13.90 6.67
C PRO A 26 -8.12 -13.20 7.81
N SER A 27 -8.78 -12.93 8.93
CA SER A 27 -8.13 -12.20 10.04
C SER A 27 -7.18 -13.08 10.85
N SER A 28 -7.41 -14.40 10.96
CA SER A 28 -6.46 -15.30 11.62
C SER A 28 -5.20 -15.51 10.77
N TRP A 29 -5.33 -15.77 9.47
CA TRP A 29 -4.20 -15.88 8.56
C TRP A 29 -3.37 -14.59 8.50
N ALA A 30 -4.03 -13.43 8.42
CA ALA A 30 -3.32 -12.16 8.42
C ALA A 30 -2.55 -11.94 9.74
N LYS A 31 -3.11 -12.31 10.89
CA LYS A 31 -2.43 -12.23 12.18
C LYS A 31 -1.25 -13.20 12.27
N GLU A 32 -1.40 -14.43 11.78
CA GLU A 32 -0.33 -15.43 11.75
C GLU A 32 0.82 -15.02 10.85
N ILE A 33 0.53 -14.50 9.65
CA ILE A 33 1.55 -13.97 8.74
C ILE A 33 2.27 -12.79 9.40
N ALA A 34 1.51 -11.83 9.95
CA ALA A 34 2.09 -10.68 10.63
C ALA A 34 2.97 -11.09 11.82
N HIS A 35 2.50 -12.02 12.65
CA HIS A 35 3.28 -12.56 13.76
C HIS A 35 4.56 -13.22 13.28
N THR A 36 4.48 -14.09 12.28
CA THR A 36 5.63 -14.79 11.72
C THR A 36 6.67 -13.83 11.17
N VAL A 37 6.24 -12.84 10.39
CA VAL A 37 7.17 -11.86 9.79
C VAL A 37 7.78 -10.97 10.86
N MET A 38 6.99 -10.41 11.76
CA MET A 38 7.47 -9.52 12.83
C MET A 38 8.41 -10.23 13.82
N THR A 39 8.16 -11.53 14.10
CA THR A 39 9.04 -12.34 14.94
C THR A 39 10.36 -12.63 14.24
N ARG A 40 10.32 -12.96 12.96
CA ARG A 40 11.52 -13.27 12.16
C ARG A 40 12.35 -12.04 11.87
N TYR A 41 11.70 -10.90 11.70
CA TYR A 41 12.29 -9.62 11.35
C TYR A 41 11.84 -8.54 12.35
N PRO A 42 12.49 -8.40 13.51
CA PRO A 42 12.11 -7.42 14.53
C PRO A 42 12.15 -5.96 14.04
N SER A 43 12.98 -5.66 13.02
CA SER A 43 12.90 -4.43 12.23
C SER A 43 12.52 -4.74 10.79
N ALA A 44 11.58 -3.98 10.22
CA ALA A 44 11.18 -4.13 8.83
C ALA A 44 12.30 -3.80 7.83
N LEU A 45 13.38 -3.12 8.26
CA LEU A 45 14.60 -2.94 7.45
C LEU A 45 15.27 -4.27 7.10
N THR A 46 15.11 -5.28 7.96
CA THR A 46 15.77 -6.58 7.80
C THR A 46 14.94 -7.59 7.00
N ILE A 47 13.72 -7.22 6.61
CA ILE A 47 12.92 -8.03 5.67
C ILE A 47 13.73 -8.17 4.37
N PRO A 48 13.89 -9.41 3.83
CA PRO A 48 14.68 -9.66 2.63
C PRO A 48 14.28 -8.79 1.45
N PHE A 49 15.22 -8.54 0.56
CA PHE A 49 15.18 -7.78 -0.67
C PHE A 49 15.88 -6.40 -0.54
N LYS A 50 15.27 -5.40 0.03
CA LYS A 50 15.86 -4.05 0.23
C LYS A 50 15.21 -3.39 1.44
N PRO A 51 15.93 -2.48 2.14
CA PRO A 51 15.37 -1.76 3.31
C PRO A 51 14.19 -0.85 2.98
N TRP A 52 14.13 -0.37 1.73
CA TRP A 52 13.08 0.47 1.17
C TRP A 52 12.68 -0.05 -0.20
N CYS A 53 11.51 -0.66 -0.29
CA CYS A 53 10.95 -1.16 -1.54
C CYS A 53 9.46 -1.53 -1.35
N TYR A 54 8.80 -1.96 -2.43
CA TYR A 54 7.40 -2.35 -2.39
C TYR A 54 7.07 -3.46 -1.37
N PRO A 55 7.91 -4.49 -1.11
CA PRO A 55 7.56 -5.51 -0.11
C PRO A 55 7.37 -4.92 1.29
N GLN A 56 8.25 -4.00 1.71
CA GLN A 56 8.07 -3.30 2.99
C GLN A 56 6.81 -2.44 2.99
N GLY A 57 6.61 -1.64 1.95
CA GLY A 57 5.42 -0.80 1.82
C GLY A 57 4.13 -1.60 1.88
N TYR A 58 4.06 -2.69 1.12
CA TYR A 58 2.88 -3.54 1.06
C TYR A 58 2.59 -4.25 2.39
N PHE A 59 3.62 -4.84 3.00
CA PHE A 59 3.49 -5.51 4.29
C PHE A 59 3.06 -4.54 5.39
N LEU A 60 3.72 -3.39 5.50
CA LEU A 60 3.41 -2.38 6.52
C LEU A 60 2.00 -1.82 6.34
N MET A 61 1.55 -1.53 5.12
CA MET A 61 0.15 -1.14 4.87
C MET A 61 -0.86 -2.24 5.22
N GLY A 62 -0.47 -3.50 5.11
CA GLY A 62 -1.23 -4.64 5.64
C GLY A 62 -1.35 -4.60 7.17
N LEU A 63 -0.28 -4.22 7.86
CA LEU A 63 -0.30 -4.04 9.32
C LEU A 63 -1.20 -2.87 9.76
N ASP A 64 -1.31 -1.79 8.97
CA ASP A 64 -2.28 -0.72 9.25
C ASP A 64 -3.71 -1.26 9.28
N LYS A 65 -4.07 -2.11 8.30
CA LYS A 65 -5.38 -2.76 8.27
C LYS A 65 -5.61 -3.66 9.49
N LEU A 66 -4.59 -4.42 9.90
CA LEU A 66 -4.65 -5.24 11.11
C LEU A 66 -4.80 -4.38 12.38
N TRP A 67 -4.02 -3.32 12.51
CA TRP A 67 -4.14 -2.39 13.62
C TRP A 67 -5.56 -1.80 13.70
N ARG A 68 -6.08 -1.27 12.61
CA ARG A 68 -7.44 -0.69 12.57
C ARG A 68 -8.53 -1.70 12.90
N SER A 69 -8.36 -2.96 12.51
CA SER A 69 -9.36 -4.00 12.75
C SER A 69 -9.29 -4.65 14.13
N THR A 70 -8.12 -4.60 14.78
CA THR A 70 -7.88 -5.30 16.05
C THR A 70 -7.65 -4.37 17.24
N GLY A 71 -7.23 -3.13 17.00
CA GLY A 71 -6.76 -2.20 18.03
C GLY A 71 -5.40 -2.58 18.63
N ASP A 72 -4.76 -3.67 18.16
CA ASP A 72 -3.48 -4.14 18.71
C ASP A 72 -2.33 -3.24 18.28
N ARG A 73 -1.82 -2.49 19.26
CA ARG A 73 -0.83 -1.45 19.05
C ARG A 73 0.52 -1.95 18.55
N LYS A 74 0.85 -3.23 18.72
CA LYS A 74 2.11 -3.80 18.21
C LYS A 74 2.30 -3.59 16.70
N TYR A 75 1.21 -3.60 15.92
CA TYR A 75 1.25 -3.36 14.47
C TYR A 75 1.60 -1.89 14.16
N TYR A 76 0.97 -0.97 14.89
CA TYR A 76 1.29 0.46 14.81
C TYR A 76 2.75 0.72 15.16
N ASP A 77 3.21 0.18 16.30
CA ASP A 77 4.57 0.40 16.80
C ASP A 77 5.62 -0.13 15.82
N TYR A 78 5.37 -1.29 15.23
CA TYR A 78 6.26 -1.87 14.22
C TYR A 78 6.38 -0.98 12.96
N MET A 79 5.26 -0.43 12.48
CA MET A 79 5.24 0.52 11.36
C MET A 79 5.97 1.81 11.70
N MET A 80 5.71 2.38 12.89
CA MET A 80 6.35 3.61 13.35
C MET A 80 7.85 3.43 13.57
N ASN A 81 8.29 2.28 14.06
CA ASN A 81 9.71 1.96 14.18
C ASN A 81 10.39 2.03 12.82
N TRP A 82 9.84 1.36 11.79
CA TRP A 82 10.39 1.43 10.44
C TRP A 82 10.40 2.87 9.90
N ALA A 83 9.32 3.63 10.07
CA ALA A 83 9.25 5.01 9.62
C ALA A 83 10.34 5.88 10.28
N ASN A 84 10.61 5.68 11.58
CA ASN A 84 11.68 6.36 12.30
C ASN A 84 13.08 5.93 11.87
N GLU A 85 13.26 4.68 11.46
CA GLU A 85 14.55 4.17 10.97
C GLU A 85 14.91 4.72 9.57
N VAL A 86 13.91 5.02 8.73
CA VAL A 86 14.12 5.49 7.35
C VAL A 86 14.03 7.00 7.18
N VAL A 87 13.52 7.73 8.17
CA VAL A 87 13.42 9.20 8.15
C VAL A 87 14.28 9.80 9.26
N ARG A 88 15.25 10.62 8.87
CA ARG A 88 16.10 11.36 9.82
C ARG A 88 15.34 12.51 10.49
N PRO A 89 15.85 13.05 11.61
CA PRO A 89 15.21 14.18 12.30
C PRO A 89 15.00 15.42 11.42
N ASP A 90 15.87 15.65 10.43
CA ASP A 90 15.76 16.76 9.47
C ASP A 90 14.70 16.51 8.37
N GLY A 91 14.14 15.30 8.29
CA GLY A 91 13.18 14.87 7.29
C GLY A 91 13.81 14.24 6.05
N SER A 92 15.12 14.08 6.00
CA SER A 92 15.79 13.38 4.89
C SER A 92 15.52 11.87 4.96
N LEU A 93 15.48 11.23 3.77
CA LEU A 93 15.23 9.80 3.61
C LEU A 93 16.53 9.03 3.44
N VAL A 94 16.69 7.92 4.16
CA VAL A 94 17.95 7.15 4.17
C VAL A 94 18.08 6.30 2.89
N TYR A 95 17.04 5.62 2.46
CA TYR A 95 17.11 4.59 1.42
C TYR A 95 16.32 4.91 0.15
N PHE A 96 15.50 5.95 0.17
CA PHE A 96 14.67 6.34 -0.97
C PHE A 96 15.53 6.86 -2.14
N LYS A 97 15.23 6.38 -3.35
CA LYS A 97 15.92 6.79 -4.58
C LYS A 97 14.99 7.33 -5.66
N GLY A 98 13.70 7.05 -5.59
CA GLY A 98 12.69 7.50 -6.55
C GLY A 98 12.92 7.03 -7.98
N ARG A 99 13.49 5.82 -8.18
CA ARG A 99 13.88 5.31 -9.50
C ARG A 99 12.84 4.43 -10.16
N SER A 100 11.92 3.86 -9.38
CA SER A 100 10.88 2.95 -9.87
C SER A 100 9.62 3.09 -9.04
N MET A 101 8.50 2.58 -9.54
CA MET A 101 7.26 2.47 -8.77
C MET A 101 7.45 1.62 -7.51
N ASP A 102 8.38 0.66 -7.54
CA ASP A 102 8.78 -0.12 -6.36
C ASP A 102 9.25 0.77 -5.21
N ASP A 103 10.01 1.82 -5.51
CA ASP A 103 10.48 2.77 -4.51
C ASP A 103 9.34 3.65 -3.97
N MET A 104 8.32 3.93 -4.80
CA MET A 104 7.21 4.81 -4.42
C MET A 104 6.27 4.15 -3.40
N MET A 105 6.01 2.86 -3.52
CA MET A 105 5.05 2.14 -2.67
C MET A 105 5.34 2.28 -1.17
N ALA A 106 6.61 2.20 -0.76
CA ALA A 106 7.00 2.36 0.64
C ALA A 106 6.75 3.79 1.17
N GLY A 107 6.67 4.77 0.27
CA GLY A 107 6.35 6.16 0.62
C GLY A 107 4.98 6.35 1.26
N SER A 108 4.02 5.46 0.98
CA SER A 108 2.70 5.51 1.63
C SER A 108 2.77 5.35 3.14
N VAL A 109 3.76 4.61 3.65
CA VAL A 109 3.97 4.47 5.11
C VAL A 109 4.46 5.77 5.74
N ILE A 110 5.23 6.57 5.01
CA ILE A 110 5.69 7.89 5.50
C ILE A 110 4.52 8.87 5.58
N VAL A 111 3.65 8.85 4.57
CA VAL A 111 2.41 9.63 4.59
C VAL A 111 1.52 9.21 5.75
N TRP A 112 1.37 7.91 5.97
CA TRP A 112 0.66 7.36 7.12
C TRP A 112 1.27 7.84 8.44
N ALA A 113 2.60 7.78 8.60
CA ALA A 113 3.28 8.23 9.82
C ALA A 113 3.01 9.71 10.10
N TYR A 114 3.04 10.57 9.07
CA TYR A 114 2.64 11.97 9.21
C TYR A 114 1.17 12.12 9.63
N GLN A 115 0.27 11.35 9.04
CA GLN A 115 -1.15 11.40 9.40
C GLN A 115 -1.40 11.05 10.87
N GLN A 116 -0.60 10.11 11.42
CA GLN A 116 -0.72 9.69 12.81
C GLN A 116 -0.10 10.67 13.81
N THR A 117 1.08 11.22 13.49
CA THR A 117 1.89 11.97 14.45
C THR A 117 1.89 13.48 14.23
N LYS A 118 1.65 13.95 13.00
CA LYS A 118 1.83 15.35 12.57
C LYS A 118 3.27 15.86 12.73
N GLU A 119 4.24 14.96 12.92
CA GLU A 119 5.64 15.33 13.03
C GLU A 119 6.18 15.91 11.73
N GLU A 120 6.86 17.05 11.82
CA GLU A 120 7.38 17.80 10.67
C GLU A 120 8.39 17.02 9.83
N LYS A 121 9.17 16.11 10.45
CA LYS A 121 10.11 15.26 9.70
C LYS A 121 9.41 14.36 8.69
N PHE A 122 8.25 13.79 9.03
CA PHE A 122 7.49 12.95 8.12
C PHE A 122 6.82 13.77 7.01
N ARG A 123 6.40 14.99 7.30
CA ARG A 123 5.90 15.92 6.28
C ARG A 123 6.97 16.22 5.24
N LYS A 124 8.18 16.62 5.71
CA LYS A 124 9.32 16.89 4.82
C LYS A 124 9.71 15.67 3.99
N ALA A 125 9.75 14.49 4.60
CA ALA A 125 10.04 13.23 3.91
C ALA A 125 8.99 12.92 2.83
N ALA A 126 7.70 13.10 3.14
CA ALA A 126 6.62 12.94 2.17
C ALA A 126 6.72 13.96 1.01
N ASP A 127 7.12 15.20 1.29
CA ASP A 127 7.37 16.22 0.25
C ASP A 127 8.51 15.83 -0.69
N ILE A 128 9.58 15.20 -0.18
CA ILE A 128 10.67 14.66 -1.02
C ILE A 128 10.14 13.59 -1.97
N ILE A 129 9.34 12.65 -1.44
CA ILE A 129 8.73 11.58 -2.25
C ILE A 129 7.79 12.20 -3.30
N ARG A 130 6.94 13.12 -2.91
CA ARG A 130 6.02 13.81 -3.82
C ARG A 130 6.78 14.51 -4.97
N LYS A 131 7.83 15.26 -4.64
CA LYS A 131 8.63 15.98 -5.65
C LYS A 131 9.28 15.04 -6.67
N SER A 132 9.57 13.79 -6.28
CA SER A 132 10.13 12.81 -7.21
C SER A 132 9.16 12.37 -8.32
N TYR A 133 7.87 12.69 -8.20
CA TYR A 133 6.88 12.49 -9.25
C TYR A 133 6.82 13.63 -10.27
N ASP A 134 7.37 14.81 -9.97
CA ASP A 134 7.26 16.00 -10.83
C ASP A 134 7.98 15.77 -12.18
N ASP A 135 9.12 15.12 -12.17
CA ASP A 135 9.92 14.77 -13.34
C ASP A 135 9.92 13.26 -13.67
N TYR A 136 9.01 12.50 -13.05
CA TYR A 136 8.95 11.07 -13.27
C TYR A 136 8.44 10.76 -14.69
N PRO A 137 9.12 9.86 -15.44
CA PRO A 137 8.77 9.59 -16.82
C PRO A 137 7.37 9.03 -16.98
N ARG A 138 6.69 9.52 -18.02
CA ARG A 138 5.33 9.15 -18.37
C ARG A 138 5.23 8.81 -19.85
N THR A 139 4.19 8.08 -20.20
CA THR A 139 3.74 7.91 -21.57
C THR A 139 3.10 9.19 -22.09
N SER A 140 2.83 9.27 -23.40
CA SER A 140 2.17 10.43 -24.02
C SER A 140 0.76 10.72 -23.47
N ASP A 141 0.09 9.68 -22.94
CA ASP A 141 -1.23 9.77 -22.29
C ASP A 141 -1.15 9.96 -20.77
N GLY A 142 0.06 10.17 -20.23
CA GLY A 142 0.28 10.59 -18.85
C GLY A 142 0.47 9.48 -17.81
N VAL A 143 0.50 8.21 -18.23
CA VAL A 143 0.71 7.07 -17.32
C VAL A 143 2.18 6.97 -16.94
N PHE A 144 2.48 6.72 -15.68
CA PHE A 144 3.85 6.53 -15.21
C PHE A 144 4.49 5.27 -15.79
N TRP A 145 5.73 5.36 -16.22
CA TRP A 145 6.54 4.16 -16.49
C TRP A 145 6.76 3.38 -15.19
N HIS A 146 6.95 2.08 -15.31
CA HIS A 146 7.27 1.26 -14.12
C HIS A 146 8.58 1.71 -13.44
N GLY A 147 9.57 2.10 -14.22
CA GLY A 147 10.84 2.62 -13.71
C GLY A 147 11.49 3.58 -14.70
N ARG A 148 12.36 4.46 -14.21
CA ARG A 148 13.10 5.41 -15.03
C ARG A 148 13.99 4.73 -16.09
N GLY A 149 14.41 3.48 -15.85
CA GLY A 149 15.18 2.66 -16.78
C GLY A 149 14.36 1.73 -17.69
N THR A 150 13.04 1.63 -17.47
CA THR A 150 12.14 0.79 -18.26
C THR A 150 11.33 1.64 -19.21
N VAL A 151 12.00 2.11 -20.28
CA VAL A 151 11.45 3.09 -21.22
C VAL A 151 10.10 2.64 -21.80
N GLY A 152 9.05 3.42 -21.55
CA GLY A 152 7.71 3.19 -22.07
C GLY A 152 6.96 2.00 -21.45
N GLN A 153 7.55 1.27 -20.51
CA GLN A 153 6.90 0.09 -19.93
C GLN A 153 5.95 0.46 -18.81
N ILE A 154 4.72 0.00 -18.91
CA ILE A 154 3.69 0.08 -17.89
C ILE A 154 3.46 -1.33 -17.36
N TRP A 155 3.67 -1.52 -16.06
CA TRP A 155 3.37 -2.78 -15.39
C TRP A 155 2.12 -2.62 -14.53
N VAL A 156 1.28 -3.64 -14.47
CA VAL A 156 -0.01 -3.57 -13.74
C VAL A 156 0.20 -3.32 -12.25
N ASP A 157 1.21 -3.93 -11.66
CA ASP A 157 1.61 -3.69 -10.27
C ASP A 157 2.15 -2.26 -10.07
N GLY A 158 2.87 -1.72 -11.06
CA GLY A 158 3.33 -0.32 -11.06
C GLY A 158 2.18 0.68 -11.05
N VAL A 159 1.05 0.36 -11.71
CA VAL A 159 -0.18 1.16 -11.64
C VAL A 159 -0.70 1.20 -10.21
N PHE A 160 -0.72 0.06 -9.52
CA PHE A 160 -1.09 0.02 -8.11
C PHE A 160 -0.10 0.79 -7.22
N MET A 161 1.20 0.59 -7.40
CA MET A 161 2.24 1.17 -6.55
C MET A 161 2.40 2.67 -6.69
N GLY A 162 2.29 3.19 -7.91
CA GLY A 162 2.53 4.61 -8.20
C GLY A 162 1.27 5.43 -8.39
N GLN A 163 0.18 4.80 -8.81
CA GLN A 163 -1.08 5.47 -9.11
C GLN A 163 -2.19 5.09 -8.12
N ASN A 164 -1.85 4.31 -7.09
CA ASN A 164 -2.79 3.99 -6.02
C ASN A 164 -3.37 5.30 -5.47
N THR A 165 -4.68 5.40 -5.52
CA THR A 165 -5.45 6.59 -5.12
C THR A 165 -5.10 7.04 -3.71
N ASP A 166 -4.80 6.10 -2.82
CA ASP A 166 -4.47 6.40 -1.43
C ASP A 166 -3.09 7.06 -1.30
N THR A 167 -2.07 6.60 -2.03
CA THR A 167 -0.73 7.19 -1.99
C THR A 167 -0.72 8.55 -2.71
N THR A 168 -1.29 8.63 -3.90
CA THR A 168 -1.36 9.88 -4.68
C THR A 168 -2.29 10.89 -4.02
N LEU A 169 -3.42 10.46 -3.46
CA LEU A 169 -4.36 11.31 -2.74
C LEU A 169 -3.76 11.80 -1.42
N ALA A 170 -3.10 10.95 -0.66
CA ALA A 170 -2.44 11.33 0.57
C ALA A 170 -1.29 12.31 0.32
N ILE A 171 -0.50 12.09 -0.74
CA ILE A 171 0.55 13.03 -1.18
C ILE A 171 -0.08 14.37 -1.64
N ARG A 172 -1.20 14.35 -2.35
CA ARG A 172 -1.96 15.57 -2.72
C ARG A 172 -2.55 16.28 -1.52
N ILE A 173 -3.08 15.55 -0.53
CA ILE A 173 -3.60 16.12 0.71
C ILE A 173 -2.49 16.84 1.47
N ILE A 174 -1.31 16.25 1.59
CA ILE A 174 -0.15 16.90 2.21
C ILE A 174 0.28 18.15 1.41
N ALA A 175 0.26 18.08 0.09
CA ALA A 175 0.60 19.22 -0.77
C ALA A 175 -0.45 20.36 -0.67
N SER A 176 -1.73 20.02 -0.47
CA SER A 176 -2.82 21.01 -0.31
C SER A 176 -2.88 21.59 1.11
N MET A 177 -2.25 20.95 2.08
CA MET A 177 -2.10 21.46 3.45
C MET A 177 -1.00 22.53 3.61
N LYS A 178 -0.40 23.01 2.52
CA LYS A 178 0.31 24.29 2.56
C LYS A 178 -0.70 25.36 2.89
N LEU A 179 -0.81 25.69 4.18
CA LEU A 179 -1.51 26.86 4.65
C LEU A 179 -0.99 28.08 3.87
N PRO A 180 -1.85 29.05 3.57
CA PRO A 180 -1.40 30.28 2.96
C PRO A 180 -0.32 30.87 3.82
N VAL A 181 0.85 31.13 3.22
CA VAL A 181 1.86 31.98 3.82
C VAL A 181 1.20 33.37 3.90
N SER A 182 0.83 33.74 5.12
CA SER A 182 0.38 35.08 5.45
C SER A 182 1.47 36.09 5.22
#